data_f64e4d1dc687aa8f877e1806467dc1d7
#
_entry.id   f64e4d1dc687aa8f877e1806467dc1d7
#
_cell.length_a   1.000
_cell.length_b   1.000
_cell.length_c   1.000
_cell.angle_alpha   90.00
_cell.angle_beta   90.00
_cell.angle_gamma   90.00
#
_symmetry.space_group_name_H-M   'P 1'
#
loop_
_entity.id
_entity.type
_entity.pdbx_description
1 polymer ?
#
loop_
_entity_poly.entity_id
_entity_poly.type
_entity_poly.pdbx_seq_one_letter_code
_entity_poly.pdbx_strand_id
1 'polypeptide(L)'
;MAHQGRMKPPMGHDNAWWWQRAAEGVLAIQRCAACGTLRHPPRPMCGECRSLAWDHVAASGQGSVASYTVLYHPQFPGYEYPLIIVLVDL
;
A
#
# COMPACT_ATOMS: atom_id res chain seq x y z
N MET A 1 -1.27 -18.79 -11.97
CA MET A 1 -2.44 -18.59 -11.17
C MET A 1 -2.21 -18.59 -9.69
N ALA A 2 -1.15 -17.96 -9.32
CA ALA A 2 -0.77 -17.86 -7.91
C ALA A 2 -1.81 -17.15 -7.04
N HIS A 3 -2.82 -16.53 -7.65
CA HIS A 3 -3.80 -15.73 -6.94
C HIS A 3 -5.11 -16.44 -6.63
N GLN A 4 -5.28 -17.68 -7.10
CA GLN A 4 -6.47 -18.45 -6.78
C GLN A 4 -6.54 -18.74 -5.29
N GLY A 5 -7.70 -18.51 -4.69
CA GLY A 5 -7.93 -18.73 -3.28
C GLY A 5 -7.49 -17.60 -2.36
N ARG A 6 -6.78 -16.61 -2.88
CA ARG A 6 -6.44 -15.41 -2.09
C ARG A 6 -7.65 -14.52 -1.97
N MET A 7 -7.84 -13.99 -0.76
CA MET A 7 -8.91 -13.03 -0.52
C MET A 7 -8.55 -11.69 -1.11
N LYS A 8 -9.52 -11.06 -1.77
CA LYS A 8 -9.34 -9.67 -2.21
C LYS A 8 -9.42 -8.76 -0.99
N PRO A 9 -8.55 -7.74 -0.91
CA PRO A 9 -8.64 -6.76 0.16
C PRO A 9 -9.95 -5.98 0.05
N PRO A 10 -10.56 -5.60 1.20
CA PRO A 10 -11.76 -4.78 1.16
C PRO A 10 -11.47 -3.40 0.59
N MET A 11 -12.34 -2.93 -0.30
CA MET A 11 -12.24 -1.59 -0.85
C MET A 11 -13.20 -0.69 -0.09
N GLY A 12 -12.63 0.19 0.73
CA GLY A 12 -13.40 1.11 1.55
C GLY A 12 -13.36 2.53 1.05
N HIS A 13 -14.00 3.42 1.79
CA HIS A 13 -14.08 4.84 1.46
C HIS A 13 -12.70 5.48 1.33
N ASP A 14 -11.76 5.07 2.17
CA ASP A 14 -10.44 5.71 2.23
C ASP A 14 -9.45 5.17 1.20
N ASN A 15 -9.64 3.96 0.69
CA ASN A 15 -8.63 3.30 -0.12
C ASN A 15 -9.09 2.89 -1.51
N ALA A 16 -10.35 3.10 -1.86
CA ALA A 16 -10.85 2.71 -3.18
C ALA A 16 -10.07 3.38 -4.31
N TRP A 17 -9.74 4.67 -4.15
CA TRP A 17 -8.96 5.41 -5.15
C TRP A 17 -7.59 4.78 -5.39
N TRP A 18 -6.97 4.28 -4.33
CA TRP A 18 -5.65 3.65 -4.41
C TRP A 18 -5.71 2.38 -5.26
N TRP A 19 -6.73 1.55 -5.01
CA TRP A 19 -6.91 0.31 -5.77
C TRP A 19 -7.24 0.59 -7.23
N GLN A 20 -7.96 1.67 -7.51
CA GLN A 20 -8.22 2.09 -8.88
C GLN A 20 -6.92 2.47 -9.60
N ARG A 21 -6.02 3.16 -8.92
CA ARG A 21 -4.70 3.48 -9.49
C ARG A 21 -3.87 2.22 -9.69
N ALA A 22 -3.88 1.32 -8.73
CA ALA A 22 -3.17 0.06 -8.83
C ALA A 22 -3.66 -0.77 -10.03
N ALA A 23 -4.95 -0.77 -10.32
CA ALA A 23 -5.51 -1.45 -11.48
C ALA A 23 -5.00 -0.85 -12.79
N GLU A 24 -4.58 0.40 -12.79
CA GLU A 24 -3.98 1.07 -13.95
C GLU A 24 -2.46 0.89 -14.01
N GLY A 25 -1.90 0.13 -13.09
CA GLY A 25 -0.46 -0.08 -13.00
C GLY A 25 0.30 1.06 -12.32
N VAL A 26 -0.40 1.91 -11.57
CA VAL A 26 0.20 3.07 -10.89
C VAL A 26 0.31 2.78 -9.40
N LEU A 27 1.53 2.88 -8.87
CA LEU A 27 1.76 2.88 -7.43
C LEU A 27 1.64 4.33 -6.95
N ALA A 28 0.45 4.68 -6.47
CA ALA A 28 0.15 6.03 -6.02
C ALA A 28 0.39 6.16 -4.52
N ILE A 29 1.01 7.25 -4.11
CA ILE A 29 1.26 7.56 -2.70
C ILE A 29 0.47 8.81 -2.35
N GLN A 30 -0.34 8.72 -1.31
CA GLN A 30 -1.15 9.84 -0.85
C GLN A 30 -0.25 10.95 -0.30
N ARG A 31 -0.59 12.19 -0.63
CA ARG A 31 0.17 13.35 -0.18
C ARG A 31 -0.79 14.37 0.43
N CYS A 32 -0.41 14.94 1.56
CA CYS A 32 -1.16 16.05 2.14
C CYS A 32 -1.06 17.27 1.24
N ALA A 33 -2.20 17.82 0.85
CA ALA A 33 -2.22 19.02 0.00
C ALA A 33 -1.80 20.29 0.75
N ALA A 34 -1.87 20.29 2.08
CA ALA A 34 -1.51 21.44 2.88
C ALA A 34 -0.01 21.49 3.23
N CYS A 35 0.59 20.36 3.63
CA CYS A 35 1.99 20.36 4.08
C CYS A 35 2.92 19.49 3.24
N GLY A 36 2.39 18.72 2.28
CA GLY A 36 3.20 17.90 1.40
C GLY A 36 3.66 16.56 1.96
N THR A 37 3.29 16.22 3.20
CA THR A 37 3.68 14.96 3.82
C THR A 37 3.07 13.79 3.07
N LEU A 38 3.90 12.80 2.76
CA LEU A 38 3.46 11.56 2.14
C LEU A 38 2.99 10.58 3.21
N ARG A 39 1.99 9.77 2.87
CA ARG A 39 1.50 8.74 3.77
C ARG A 39 1.01 7.51 3.00
N HIS A 40 1.25 6.37 3.60
CA HIS A 40 0.77 5.08 3.12
C HIS A 40 0.68 4.12 4.30
N PRO A 41 -0.39 3.37 4.45
CA PRO A 41 -1.58 3.28 3.58
C PRO A 41 -2.43 4.56 3.62
N PRO A 42 -3.41 4.70 2.69
CA PRO A 42 -4.28 5.86 2.64
C PRO A 42 -5.03 6.10 3.94
N ARG A 43 -5.07 7.35 4.37
CA ARG A 43 -5.77 7.79 5.59
C ARG A 43 -6.49 9.10 5.32
N PRO A 44 -7.62 9.36 6.02
CA PRO A 44 -8.39 10.57 5.77
C PRO A 44 -7.74 11.86 6.27
N MET A 45 -6.84 11.79 7.24
CA MET A 45 -6.25 12.97 7.88
C MET A 45 -4.74 12.87 7.88
N CYS A 46 -4.07 14.00 7.63
CA CYS A 46 -2.62 14.08 7.76
C CYS A 46 -2.20 13.94 9.22
N GLY A 47 -1.24 13.06 9.49
CA GLY A 47 -0.71 12.88 10.85
C GLY A 47 0.15 14.03 11.33
N GLU A 48 0.63 14.87 10.42
CA GLU A 48 1.52 15.99 10.77
C GLU A 48 0.75 17.28 10.99
N CYS A 49 -0.14 17.68 10.08
CA CYS A 49 -0.82 18.96 10.15
C CYS A 49 -2.33 18.85 10.34
N ARG A 50 -2.88 17.62 10.35
CA ARG A 50 -4.30 17.31 10.57
C ARG A 50 -5.22 17.84 9.47
N SER A 51 -4.69 18.22 8.31
CA SER A 51 -5.51 18.61 7.19
C SER A 51 -6.22 17.38 6.60
N LEU A 52 -7.43 17.59 6.09
CA LEU A 52 -8.19 16.59 5.34
C LEU A 52 -7.98 16.73 3.83
N ALA A 53 -7.30 17.77 3.39
CA ALA A 53 -7.02 17.99 1.96
C ALA A 53 -5.84 17.13 1.54
N TRP A 54 -5.99 16.38 0.44
CA TRP A 54 -4.93 15.52 -0.04
C TRP A 54 -4.99 15.36 -1.55
N ASP A 55 -3.85 15.01 -2.10
CA ASP A 55 -3.71 14.53 -3.47
C ASP A 55 -2.82 13.30 -3.46
N HIS A 56 -2.30 12.90 -4.60
CA HIS A 56 -1.37 11.77 -4.65
C HIS A 56 -0.30 11.99 -5.71
N VAL A 57 0.80 11.28 -5.55
CA VAL A 57 1.89 11.26 -6.52
C VAL A 57 2.14 9.83 -6.96
N ALA A 58 2.61 9.65 -8.17
CA ALA A 58 3.01 8.34 -8.66
C ALA A 58 4.45 8.06 -8.22
N ALA A 59 4.66 6.92 -7.57
CA ALA A 59 6.01 6.46 -7.28
C ALA A 59 6.68 5.94 -8.55
N SER A 60 8.00 5.95 -8.58
CA SER A 60 8.76 5.52 -9.75
C SER A 60 8.63 4.02 -10.05
N GLY A 61 8.22 3.23 -9.06
CA GLY A 61 8.21 1.78 -9.15
C GLY A 61 9.53 1.15 -8.77
N GLN A 62 10.53 1.95 -8.42
CA GLN A 62 11.83 1.49 -7.94
C GLN A 62 11.97 1.80 -6.47
N GLY A 63 12.71 0.96 -5.76
CA GLY A 63 12.94 1.16 -4.34
C GLY A 63 14.05 0.26 -3.85
N SER A 64 14.37 0.39 -2.57
CA SER A 64 15.35 -0.45 -1.91
C SER A 64 14.75 -1.12 -0.69
N VAL A 65 15.20 -2.34 -0.41
CA VAL A 65 14.70 -3.11 0.71
C VAL A 65 15.26 -2.52 2.01
N ALA A 66 14.36 -2.02 2.86
CA ALA A 66 14.74 -1.50 4.17
C ALA A 66 14.82 -2.63 5.19
N SER A 67 13.88 -3.58 5.14
CA SER A 67 13.90 -4.76 5.99
C SER A 67 12.99 -5.82 5.40
N TYR A 68 13.07 -7.03 5.94
CA TYR A 68 12.19 -8.11 5.52
C TYR A 68 11.97 -9.10 6.67
N THR A 69 10.93 -9.90 6.53
CA THR A 69 10.69 -11.03 7.39
C THR A 69 10.19 -12.20 6.56
N VAL A 70 10.37 -13.40 7.09
CA VAL A 70 9.91 -14.61 6.43
C VAL A 70 8.87 -15.26 7.32
N LEU A 71 7.66 -15.41 6.80
CA LEU A 71 6.53 -15.97 7.54
C LEU A 71 6.37 -17.45 7.20
N TYR A 72 6.48 -18.30 8.20
CA TYR A 72 6.23 -19.73 8.06
C TYR A 72 4.86 -20.13 8.61
N HIS A 73 4.44 -19.50 9.69
CA HIS A 73 3.17 -19.77 10.37
C HIS A 73 2.58 -18.47 10.93
N PRO A 74 1.25 -18.36 11.04
CA PRO A 74 0.25 -19.30 10.56
C PRO A 74 0.16 -19.29 9.03
N GLN A 75 -0.31 -20.39 8.44
CA GLN A 75 -0.48 -20.48 7.00
C GLN A 75 -1.95 -20.28 6.64
N PHE A 76 -2.19 -19.37 5.70
CA PHE A 76 -3.52 -19.05 5.20
C PHE A 76 -3.71 -19.62 3.81
N PRO A 77 -4.94 -20.02 3.43
CA PRO A 77 -5.22 -20.53 2.10
C PRO A 77 -4.89 -19.50 1.01
N GLY A 78 -4.41 -19.98 -0.12
CA GLY A 78 -4.15 -19.14 -1.28
C GLY A 78 -2.74 -18.56 -1.36
N TYR A 79 -1.88 -18.88 -0.40
CA TYR A 79 -0.49 -18.42 -0.38
C TYR A 79 0.47 -19.60 -0.32
N GLU A 80 1.60 -19.44 -0.96
CA GLU A 80 2.70 -20.38 -0.87
C GLU A 80 3.65 -19.94 0.25
N TYR A 81 4.15 -20.91 1.03
CA TYR A 81 5.02 -20.65 2.17
C TYR A 81 6.38 -21.30 1.97
N PRO A 82 7.45 -20.72 2.52
CA PRO A 82 7.47 -19.51 3.34
C PRO A 82 7.10 -18.26 2.55
N LEU A 83 6.46 -17.31 3.22
CA LEU A 83 6.04 -16.04 2.63
C LEU A 83 7.01 -14.95 3.03
N ILE A 84 7.57 -14.27 2.05
CA ILE A 84 8.53 -13.19 2.30
C ILE A 84 7.76 -11.86 2.31
N ILE A 85 7.89 -11.13 3.40
CA ILE A 85 7.26 -9.83 3.58
C ILE A 85 8.36 -8.79 3.65
N VAL A 86 8.28 -7.77 2.81
CA VAL A 86 9.37 -6.81 2.61
C VAL A 86 8.89 -5.40 2.89
N LEU A 87 9.70 -4.63 3.61
CA LEU A 87 9.53 -3.18 3.75
C LEU A 87 10.46 -2.51 2.76
N VAL A 88 9.90 -1.69 1.88
CA VAL A 88 10.64 -1.07 0.78
C VAL A 88 10.64 0.44 0.93
N ASP A 89 11.81 1.04 0.83
CA ASP A 89 11.96 2.49 0.66
C ASP A 89 11.83 2.82 -0.83
N LEU A 90 10.86 3.64 -1.14
CA LEU A 90 10.58 4.07 -2.50
C LEU A 90 11.40 5.28 -2.93
#